data_d2260a522e28e8e482d626dc34539262
#
_entry.id   d2260a522e28e8e482d626dc34539262
#
_cell.length_a   1.000
_cell.length_b   1.000
_cell.length_c   1.000
_cell.angle_alpha   90.00
_cell.angle_beta   90.00
_cell.angle_gamma   90.00
#
_symmetry.space_group_name_H-M   'P 1'
#
loop_
_entity.id
_entity.type
_entity.pdbx_description
1 polymer ?
#
loop_
_entity_poly.entity_id
_entity_poly.type
_entity_poly.pdbx_seq_one_letter_code
_entity_poly.pdbx_strand_id
1 'polypeptide(L)'
;MALHIHNPYAPIEALTDGVFEAKGVQVFLKREDYSHPFISGNKWRKLKYHLIEAANQQKKQLVTFGGAYSNHLLATAAAAAKYNFSSYGFVRGEKVENPVLRLCALFGMQLHFVSRTEYQHKEALFQNHFGSNQNAFFIPEGGSGQLGEQGVSEIMQEPKMQAFDVILASVGTGGTLKGLIKGVADNNLNSKVHGIVVLKGAEKMQEEYAHFNASAYQLHFQFHGGGYAKHTAELEAFQKKFASQTGVLLDLVYEAKMMWALINLVQSDYFLPGTKICALHNGGNVGILSS
;
A
#
# COMPACT_ATOMS: atom_id res chain seq x y z
N MET A 1 -8.90 26.92 9.37
CA MET A 1 -8.61 25.93 10.42
C MET A 1 -7.71 24.86 9.81
N ALA A 2 -6.56 24.55 10.42
CA ALA A 2 -5.66 23.52 9.89
C ALA A 2 -6.33 22.15 9.96
N LEU A 3 -6.21 21.36 8.90
CA LEU A 3 -6.73 20.00 8.87
C LEU A 3 -5.88 19.10 9.76
N HIS A 4 -6.48 18.53 10.80
CA HIS A 4 -5.84 17.58 11.70
C HIS A 4 -6.24 16.15 11.34
N ILE A 5 -5.25 15.31 11.00
CA ILE A 5 -5.45 13.88 10.73
C ILE A 5 -4.59 13.09 11.72
N HIS A 6 -5.25 12.38 12.62
CA HIS A 6 -4.59 11.54 13.61
C HIS A 6 -3.97 10.30 12.98
N ASN A 7 -2.94 9.76 13.62
CA ASN A 7 -2.42 8.46 13.25
C ASN A 7 -3.47 7.38 13.52
N PRO A 8 -3.59 6.39 12.62
CA PRO A 8 -4.60 5.37 12.76
C PRO A 8 -4.23 4.36 13.86
N TYR A 9 -5.25 3.68 14.37
CA TYR A 9 -5.04 2.48 15.18
C TYR A 9 -4.57 1.34 14.27
N ALA A 10 -3.35 0.86 14.50
CA ALA A 10 -2.74 -0.24 13.73
C ALA A 10 -1.88 -1.09 14.69
N PRO A 11 -2.48 -2.07 15.38
CA PRO A 11 -1.77 -2.89 16.35
C PRO A 11 -0.73 -3.79 15.68
N ILE A 12 0.22 -4.27 16.50
CA ILE A 12 1.19 -5.29 16.12
C ILE A 12 0.80 -6.57 16.84
N GLU A 13 0.55 -7.64 16.08
CA GLU A 13 0.13 -8.95 16.55
C GLU A 13 1.22 -9.98 16.24
N ALA A 14 1.55 -10.86 17.19
CA ALA A 14 2.46 -11.96 16.94
C ALA A 14 1.78 -13.00 16.05
N LEU A 15 2.50 -13.50 15.05
CA LEU A 15 2.10 -14.65 14.25
C LEU A 15 2.87 -15.89 14.72
N THR A 16 2.12 -16.93 15.07
CA THR A 16 2.67 -18.24 15.41
C THR A 16 2.50 -19.18 14.22
N ASP A 17 3.58 -19.83 13.82
CA ASP A 17 3.60 -20.88 12.81
C ASP A 17 4.74 -21.84 13.12
N GLY A 18 4.52 -23.14 12.98
CA GLY A 18 5.54 -24.15 13.27
C GLY A 18 6.83 -23.97 12.46
N VAL A 19 6.76 -23.34 11.29
CA VAL A 19 7.93 -22.99 10.48
C VAL A 19 8.76 -21.91 11.17
N PHE A 20 8.13 -20.88 11.74
CA PHE A 20 8.83 -19.80 12.42
C PHE A 20 9.52 -20.30 13.69
N GLU A 21 8.83 -21.13 14.45
CA GLU A 21 9.37 -21.77 15.65
C GLU A 21 10.57 -22.67 15.34
N ALA A 22 10.40 -23.55 14.31
CA ALA A 22 11.47 -24.47 13.90
C ALA A 22 12.74 -23.78 13.39
N LYS A 23 12.59 -22.58 12.82
CA LYS A 23 13.71 -21.76 12.31
C LYS A 23 14.20 -20.70 13.32
N GLY A 24 13.56 -20.63 14.50
CA GLY A 24 13.95 -19.71 15.57
C GLY A 24 13.74 -18.24 15.22
N VAL A 25 12.82 -17.91 14.31
CA VAL A 25 12.47 -16.52 13.96
C VAL A 25 11.17 -16.11 14.64
N GLN A 26 11.05 -14.82 14.94
CA GLN A 26 9.83 -14.24 15.48
C GLN A 26 9.15 -13.37 14.43
N VAL A 27 7.89 -13.68 14.10
CA VAL A 27 7.14 -12.97 13.09
C VAL A 27 5.97 -12.22 13.72
N PHE A 28 5.79 -10.98 13.32
CA PHE A 28 4.73 -10.10 13.76
C PHE A 28 4.03 -9.49 12.55
N LEU A 29 2.73 -9.24 12.69
CA LEU A 29 1.93 -8.59 11.69
C LEU A 29 1.48 -7.21 12.19
N LYS A 30 1.90 -6.15 11.51
CA LYS A 30 1.38 -4.81 11.77
C LYS A 30 0.08 -4.63 10.99
N ARG A 31 -1.01 -4.49 11.72
CA ARG A 31 -2.37 -4.48 11.21
C ARG A 31 -2.79 -3.08 10.72
N GLU A 32 -2.11 -2.59 9.67
CA GLU A 32 -2.51 -1.32 9.03
C GLU A 32 -3.91 -1.41 8.39
N ASP A 33 -4.41 -2.63 8.12
CA ASP A 33 -5.78 -2.89 7.67
C ASP A 33 -6.85 -2.43 8.68
N TYR A 34 -6.53 -2.31 9.96
CA TYR A 34 -7.44 -1.78 10.99
C TYR A 34 -7.50 -0.24 11.02
N SER A 35 -6.70 0.45 10.23
CA SER A 35 -6.64 1.91 10.22
C SER A 35 -8.00 2.56 9.93
N HIS A 36 -8.75 2.02 8.99
CA HIS A 36 -10.11 2.45 8.63
C HIS A 36 -10.72 1.45 7.64
N PRO A 37 -12.03 1.18 7.68
CA PRO A 37 -12.67 0.19 6.79
C PRO A 37 -12.43 0.44 5.29
N PHE A 38 -12.36 1.69 4.85
CA PHE A 38 -12.26 2.07 3.44
C PHE A 38 -11.02 2.89 3.09
N ILE A 39 -10.44 3.65 4.05
CA ILE A 39 -9.14 4.31 3.88
C ILE A 39 -8.07 3.37 4.45
N SER A 40 -8.10 2.13 4.04
CA SER A 40 -7.43 1.02 4.70
C SER A 40 -5.93 0.97 4.42
N GLY A 41 -5.19 0.52 5.40
CA GLY A 41 -3.78 0.16 5.27
C GLY A 41 -2.89 1.36 4.96
N ASN A 42 -1.90 1.12 4.13
CA ASN A 42 -0.94 2.14 3.71
C ASN A 42 -1.59 3.36 3.04
N LYS A 43 -2.86 3.27 2.62
CA LYS A 43 -3.55 4.40 1.98
C LYS A 43 -3.90 5.49 2.98
N TRP A 44 -4.21 5.14 4.25
CA TRP A 44 -4.36 6.13 5.30
C TRP A 44 -3.09 6.98 5.45
N ARG A 45 -1.95 6.31 5.59
CA ARG A 45 -0.64 6.95 5.74
C ARG A 45 -0.33 7.86 4.55
N LYS A 46 -0.46 7.31 3.34
CA LYS A 46 -0.15 8.04 2.11
C LYS A 46 -1.05 9.26 1.89
N LEU A 47 -2.36 9.12 2.13
CA LEU A 47 -3.30 10.22 1.91
C LEU A 47 -3.19 11.34 2.94
N LYS A 48 -2.69 11.07 4.14
CA LYS A 48 -2.61 12.03 5.25
C LYS A 48 -2.03 13.38 4.79
N TYR A 49 -0.84 13.39 4.24
CA TYR A 49 -0.17 14.63 3.86
C TYR A 49 -0.69 15.22 2.55
N HIS A 50 -1.22 14.42 1.63
CA HIS A 50 -1.95 14.94 0.46
C HIS A 50 -3.19 15.74 0.87
N LEU A 51 -3.96 15.26 1.85
CA LEU A 51 -5.14 15.95 2.37
C LEU A 51 -4.77 17.23 3.11
N ILE A 52 -3.73 17.19 3.95
CA ILE A 52 -3.22 18.37 4.66
C ILE A 52 -2.76 19.43 3.67
N GLU A 53 -2.00 19.03 2.65
CA GLU A 53 -1.49 19.95 1.62
C GLU A 53 -2.64 20.53 0.78
N ALA A 54 -3.62 19.72 0.37
CA ALA A 54 -4.81 20.19 -0.31
C ALA A 54 -5.57 21.24 0.54
N ALA A 55 -5.71 21.02 1.84
CA ALA A 55 -6.35 21.95 2.76
C ALA A 55 -5.54 23.24 2.92
N ASN A 56 -4.22 23.17 3.05
CA ASN A 56 -3.32 24.33 3.15
C ASN A 56 -3.40 25.20 1.90
N GLN A 57 -3.50 24.58 0.71
CA GLN A 57 -3.71 25.24 -0.55
C GLN A 57 -5.16 25.67 -0.80
N GLN A 58 -6.07 25.50 0.18
CA GLN A 58 -7.50 25.82 0.10
C GLN A 58 -8.23 25.10 -1.05
N LYS A 59 -7.71 23.96 -1.50
CA LYS A 59 -8.35 23.13 -2.52
C LYS A 59 -9.65 22.52 -1.98
N LYS A 60 -10.57 22.23 -2.88
CA LYS A 60 -11.89 21.67 -2.53
C LYS A 60 -12.17 20.33 -3.22
N GLN A 61 -11.38 20.00 -4.23
CA GLN A 61 -11.58 18.80 -5.03
C GLN A 61 -10.27 18.01 -5.12
N LEU A 62 -10.34 16.73 -4.80
CA LEU A 62 -9.24 15.78 -4.95
C LEU A 62 -9.42 15.04 -6.28
N VAL A 63 -8.37 15.01 -7.10
CA VAL A 63 -8.37 14.32 -8.39
C VAL A 63 -7.29 13.26 -8.36
N THR A 64 -7.64 12.01 -8.66
CA THR A 64 -6.68 10.91 -8.63
C THR A 64 -6.94 9.87 -9.72
N PHE A 65 -6.10 8.85 -9.77
CA PHE A 65 -5.99 7.85 -10.83
C PHE A 65 -5.95 6.44 -10.25
N GLY A 66 -6.58 5.48 -10.94
CA GLY A 66 -6.51 4.07 -10.55
C GLY A 66 -7.15 3.13 -11.57
N GLY A 67 -6.86 1.84 -11.47
CA GLY A 67 -7.62 0.82 -12.18
C GLY A 67 -8.98 0.55 -11.52
N ALA A 68 -9.85 -0.21 -12.17
CA ALA A 68 -11.20 -0.50 -11.68
C ALA A 68 -11.26 -1.17 -10.28
N TYR A 69 -10.22 -1.88 -9.89
CA TYR A 69 -10.11 -2.54 -8.58
C TYR A 69 -9.13 -1.83 -7.62
N SER A 70 -8.94 -0.51 -7.82
CA SER A 70 -7.94 0.26 -7.08
C SER A 70 -8.36 0.56 -5.66
N ASN A 71 -7.64 -0.01 -4.69
CA ASN A 71 -7.77 0.36 -3.27
C ASN A 71 -7.45 1.86 -3.03
N HIS A 72 -6.68 2.49 -3.92
CA HIS A 72 -6.37 3.91 -3.81
C HIS A 72 -7.56 4.79 -4.21
N LEU A 73 -8.30 4.45 -5.30
CA LEU A 73 -9.52 5.16 -5.65
C LEU A 73 -10.53 5.14 -4.50
N LEU A 74 -10.79 3.96 -3.95
CA LEU A 74 -11.72 3.81 -2.82
C LEU A 74 -11.26 4.60 -1.59
N ALA A 75 -9.99 4.50 -1.24
CA ALA A 75 -9.45 5.24 -0.11
C ALA A 75 -9.54 6.76 -0.30
N THR A 76 -9.27 7.25 -1.52
CA THR A 76 -9.38 8.68 -1.83
C THR A 76 -10.84 9.14 -1.79
N ALA A 77 -11.79 8.36 -2.32
CA ALA A 77 -13.22 8.66 -2.26
C ALA A 77 -13.71 8.78 -0.80
N ALA A 78 -13.39 7.76 0.02
CA ALA A 78 -13.78 7.74 1.42
C ALA A 78 -13.12 8.88 2.24
N ALA A 79 -11.84 9.16 1.97
CA ALA A 79 -11.13 10.26 2.62
C ALA A 79 -11.69 11.63 2.21
N ALA A 80 -12.01 11.81 0.94
CA ALA A 80 -12.64 13.04 0.46
C ALA A 80 -13.98 13.30 1.17
N ALA A 81 -14.85 12.30 1.22
CA ALA A 81 -16.13 12.39 1.92
C ALA A 81 -15.95 12.70 3.41
N LYS A 82 -14.99 12.03 4.09
CA LYS A 82 -14.69 12.22 5.52
C LYS A 82 -14.19 13.62 5.85
N TYR A 83 -13.42 14.24 4.97
CA TYR A 83 -12.72 15.51 5.21
C TYR A 83 -13.30 16.69 4.39
N ASN A 84 -14.52 16.56 3.89
CA ASN A 84 -15.26 17.61 3.16
C ASN A 84 -14.59 18.10 1.88
N PHE A 85 -14.00 17.19 1.12
CA PHE A 85 -13.57 17.40 -0.26
C PHE A 85 -14.56 16.73 -1.22
N SER A 86 -14.76 17.29 -2.40
CA SER A 86 -15.26 16.52 -3.53
C SER A 86 -14.14 15.65 -4.12
N SER A 87 -14.47 14.58 -4.83
CA SER A 87 -13.47 13.72 -5.43
C SER A 87 -13.79 13.33 -6.86
N TYR A 88 -12.75 13.16 -7.67
CA TYR A 88 -12.79 12.75 -9.06
C TYR A 88 -11.73 11.70 -9.33
N GLY A 89 -12.14 10.59 -9.93
CA GLY A 89 -11.26 9.45 -10.22
C GLY A 89 -11.19 9.15 -11.70
N PHE A 90 -10.00 9.26 -12.30
CA PHE A 90 -9.74 8.70 -13.63
C PHE A 90 -9.54 7.19 -13.52
N VAL A 91 -10.43 6.42 -14.14
CA VAL A 91 -10.42 4.95 -14.11
C VAL A 91 -9.82 4.42 -15.39
N ARG A 92 -8.77 3.61 -15.29
CA ARG A 92 -8.09 3.01 -16.44
C ARG A 92 -8.93 1.92 -17.10
N GLY A 93 -9.20 2.06 -18.38
CA GLY A 93 -9.84 1.05 -19.23
C GLY A 93 -11.32 1.32 -19.45
N GLU A 94 -12.01 0.29 -19.92
CA GLU A 94 -13.42 0.34 -20.26
C GLU A 94 -14.31 0.45 -19.03
N LYS A 95 -15.53 0.97 -19.24
CA LYS A 95 -16.52 1.09 -18.17
C LYS A 95 -16.94 -0.30 -17.70
N VAL A 96 -16.71 -0.56 -16.41
CA VAL A 96 -17.11 -1.79 -15.71
C VAL A 96 -17.79 -1.45 -14.41
N GLU A 97 -18.57 -2.40 -13.89
CA GLU A 97 -19.19 -2.31 -12.58
C GLU A 97 -18.58 -3.36 -11.67
N ASN A 98 -18.20 -2.92 -10.46
CA ASN A 98 -17.71 -3.81 -9.42
C ASN A 98 -17.92 -3.17 -8.04
N PRO A 99 -17.78 -3.93 -6.94
CA PRO A 99 -17.99 -3.42 -5.58
C PRO A 99 -17.11 -2.21 -5.23
N VAL A 100 -15.86 -2.16 -5.70
CA VAL A 100 -14.92 -1.05 -5.41
C VAL A 100 -15.42 0.26 -6.03
N LEU A 101 -15.75 0.26 -7.32
CA LEU A 101 -16.24 1.46 -8.01
C LEU A 101 -17.62 1.89 -7.51
N ARG A 102 -18.47 0.93 -7.14
CA ARG A 102 -19.75 1.22 -6.51
C ARG A 102 -19.56 1.95 -5.17
N LEU A 103 -18.63 1.50 -4.33
CA LEU A 103 -18.29 2.20 -3.09
C LEU A 103 -17.70 3.60 -3.34
N CYS A 104 -16.83 3.75 -4.36
CA CYS A 104 -16.33 5.07 -4.74
C CYS A 104 -17.48 6.03 -5.07
N ALA A 105 -18.46 5.58 -5.87
CA ALA A 105 -19.63 6.37 -6.22
C ALA A 105 -20.52 6.69 -5.01
N LEU A 106 -20.69 5.74 -4.08
CA LEU A 106 -21.44 5.97 -2.82
C LEU A 106 -20.77 7.03 -1.93
N PHE A 107 -19.42 7.13 -1.94
CA PHE A 107 -18.69 8.21 -1.29
C PHE A 107 -18.69 9.53 -2.08
N GLY A 108 -19.43 9.59 -3.20
CA GLY A 108 -19.58 10.81 -4.01
C GLY A 108 -18.44 11.06 -5.01
N MET A 109 -17.58 10.08 -5.26
CA MET A 109 -16.55 10.23 -6.29
C MET A 109 -17.15 10.20 -7.69
N GLN A 110 -16.83 11.21 -8.49
CA GLN A 110 -17.10 11.22 -9.93
C GLN A 110 -16.09 10.33 -10.63
N LEU A 111 -16.55 9.29 -11.32
CA LEU A 111 -15.71 8.33 -12.03
C LEU A 111 -15.68 8.62 -13.53
N HIS A 112 -14.49 8.77 -14.09
CA HIS A 112 -14.27 9.01 -15.50
C HIS A 112 -13.36 7.93 -16.09
N PHE A 113 -13.91 7.14 -17.01
CA PHE A 113 -13.15 6.06 -17.64
C PHE A 113 -12.37 6.62 -18.83
N VAL A 114 -11.11 6.27 -18.88
CA VAL A 114 -10.18 6.66 -19.96
C VAL A 114 -9.49 5.44 -20.54
N SER A 115 -9.15 5.49 -21.82
CA SER A 115 -8.43 4.41 -22.48
C SER A 115 -7.07 4.14 -21.79
N ARG A 116 -6.55 2.93 -21.99
CA ARG A 116 -5.23 2.57 -21.45
C ARG A 116 -4.11 3.45 -21.98
N THR A 117 -4.24 3.94 -23.20
CA THR A 117 -3.28 4.85 -23.84
C THR A 117 -3.32 6.24 -23.19
N GLU A 118 -4.51 6.84 -23.07
CA GLU A 118 -4.67 8.14 -22.41
C GLU A 118 -4.20 8.10 -20.94
N TYR A 119 -4.50 7.00 -20.25
CA TYR A 119 -4.13 6.81 -18.86
C TYR A 119 -2.61 6.87 -18.60
N GLN A 120 -1.77 6.65 -19.61
CA GLN A 120 -0.32 6.78 -19.49
C GLN A 120 0.13 8.24 -19.27
N HIS A 121 -0.70 9.21 -19.65
CA HIS A 121 -0.43 10.64 -19.62
C HIS A 121 -1.25 11.35 -18.53
N LYS A 122 -1.10 10.91 -17.27
CA LYS A 122 -1.93 11.34 -16.13
C LYS A 122 -1.88 12.85 -15.87
N GLU A 123 -0.70 13.44 -15.96
CA GLU A 123 -0.49 14.88 -15.79
C GLU A 123 -1.21 15.67 -16.89
N ALA A 124 -1.13 15.20 -18.13
CA ALA A 124 -1.84 15.83 -19.25
C ALA A 124 -3.36 15.69 -19.09
N LEU A 125 -3.86 14.53 -18.68
CA LEU A 125 -5.28 14.34 -18.35
C LEU A 125 -5.74 15.31 -17.26
N PHE A 126 -4.98 15.43 -16.20
CA PHE A 126 -5.29 16.39 -15.13
C PHE A 126 -5.31 17.82 -15.66
N GLN A 127 -4.31 18.26 -16.42
CA GLN A 127 -4.24 19.62 -16.98
C GLN A 127 -5.40 19.90 -17.94
N ASN A 128 -5.74 18.95 -18.81
CA ASN A 128 -6.83 19.12 -19.77
C ASN A 128 -8.21 19.26 -19.11
N HIS A 129 -8.46 18.55 -18.01
CA HIS A 129 -9.77 18.56 -17.33
C HIS A 129 -9.85 19.59 -16.19
N PHE A 130 -8.75 19.86 -15.53
CA PHE A 130 -8.69 20.63 -14.29
C PHE A 130 -7.65 21.77 -14.30
N GLY A 131 -6.90 21.98 -15.38
CA GLY A 131 -5.83 22.99 -15.41
C GLY A 131 -6.29 24.43 -15.12
N SER A 132 -7.54 24.77 -15.47
CA SER A 132 -8.19 26.04 -15.11
C SER A 132 -8.91 26.02 -13.75
N ASN A 133 -9.10 24.84 -13.15
CA ASN A 133 -9.81 24.70 -11.87
C ASN A 133 -8.86 24.88 -10.68
N GLN A 134 -8.81 26.09 -10.15
CA GLN A 134 -7.96 26.41 -8.99
C GLN A 134 -8.34 25.63 -7.72
N ASN A 135 -9.51 25.00 -7.65
CA ASN A 135 -9.96 24.20 -6.51
C ASN A 135 -9.48 22.73 -6.59
N ALA A 136 -8.97 22.28 -7.73
CA ALA A 136 -8.51 20.91 -7.90
C ALA A 136 -7.11 20.67 -7.32
N PHE A 137 -6.93 19.52 -6.68
CA PHE A 137 -5.65 19.04 -6.16
C PHE A 137 -5.35 17.68 -6.76
N PHE A 138 -4.20 17.56 -7.41
CA PHE A 138 -3.73 16.31 -8.00
C PHE A 138 -3.11 15.39 -6.94
N ILE A 139 -3.63 14.18 -6.83
CA ILE A 139 -3.03 13.10 -6.04
C ILE A 139 -2.51 12.04 -7.00
N PRO A 140 -1.21 11.76 -7.03
CA PRO A 140 -0.63 10.73 -7.88
C PRO A 140 -1.24 9.35 -7.63
N GLU A 141 -1.21 8.48 -8.65
CA GLU A 141 -1.68 7.10 -8.55
C GLU A 141 -1.05 6.38 -7.34
N GLY A 142 -1.88 5.71 -6.56
CA GLY A 142 -1.45 5.01 -5.34
C GLY A 142 -1.09 5.94 -4.17
N GLY A 143 -1.29 7.27 -4.29
CA GLY A 143 -0.83 8.25 -3.30
C GLY A 143 0.69 8.31 -3.20
N SER A 144 1.40 8.09 -4.32
CA SER A 144 2.86 8.08 -4.38
C SER A 144 3.47 9.50 -4.30
N GLY A 145 4.80 9.57 -4.24
CA GLY A 145 5.56 10.80 -4.12
C GLY A 145 5.85 11.21 -2.68
N GLN A 146 6.53 12.36 -2.53
CA GLN A 146 7.08 12.82 -1.25
C GLN A 146 6.05 12.88 -0.12
N LEU A 147 4.85 13.40 -0.38
CA LEU A 147 3.78 13.48 0.62
C LEU A 147 3.33 12.08 1.09
N GLY A 148 3.20 11.13 0.16
CA GLY A 148 2.86 9.75 0.48
C GLY A 148 3.97 9.04 1.26
N GLU A 149 5.22 9.25 0.86
CA GLU A 149 6.40 8.70 1.54
C GLU A 149 6.57 9.25 2.95
N GLN A 150 6.33 10.55 3.12
CA GLN A 150 6.31 11.21 4.43
C GLN A 150 5.28 10.57 5.37
N GLY A 151 4.05 10.33 4.88
CA GLY A 151 3.03 9.70 5.71
C GLY A 151 3.35 8.26 6.10
N VAL A 152 3.98 7.50 5.20
CA VAL A 152 4.43 6.14 5.49
C VAL A 152 5.63 6.13 6.44
N SER A 153 6.55 7.08 6.34
CA SER A 153 7.74 7.13 7.22
C SER A 153 7.38 7.25 8.71
N GLU A 154 6.22 7.82 9.04
CA GLU A 154 5.73 7.89 10.41
C GLU A 154 5.50 6.52 11.06
N ILE A 155 5.32 5.45 10.29
CA ILE A 155 5.23 4.08 10.84
C ILE A 155 6.49 3.76 11.66
N MET A 156 7.65 4.18 11.18
CA MET A 156 8.92 3.89 11.84
C MET A 156 9.20 4.77 13.06
N GLN A 157 8.38 5.81 13.30
CA GLN A 157 8.40 6.62 14.53
C GLN A 157 7.65 5.96 15.69
N GLU A 158 6.82 4.95 15.41
CA GLU A 158 6.09 4.23 16.45
C GLU A 158 7.07 3.43 17.31
N PRO A 159 7.07 3.57 18.67
CA PRO A 159 8.10 2.99 19.53
C PRO A 159 8.28 1.48 19.35
N LYS A 160 7.18 0.74 19.10
CA LYS A 160 7.24 -0.71 18.90
C LYS A 160 7.97 -1.12 17.62
N MET A 161 8.04 -0.24 16.61
CA MET A 161 8.70 -0.55 15.34
C MET A 161 10.22 -0.59 15.46
N GLN A 162 10.79 0.03 16.48
CA GLN A 162 12.23 0.04 16.72
C GLN A 162 12.80 -1.33 17.17
N ALA A 163 11.92 -2.26 17.56
CA ALA A 163 12.32 -3.57 18.07
C ALA A 163 12.52 -4.64 16.97
N PHE A 164 12.30 -4.31 15.69
CA PHE A 164 12.36 -5.26 14.59
C PHE A 164 13.64 -5.14 13.76
N ASP A 165 14.26 -6.29 13.48
CA ASP A 165 15.43 -6.38 12.60
C ASP A 165 15.04 -6.23 11.13
N VAL A 166 13.85 -6.72 10.77
CA VAL A 166 13.32 -6.73 9.40
C VAL A 166 11.91 -6.17 9.37
N ILE A 167 11.68 -5.25 8.43
CA ILE A 167 10.35 -4.74 8.08
C ILE A 167 10.01 -5.26 6.69
N LEU A 168 8.91 -5.99 6.55
CA LEU A 168 8.50 -6.58 5.28
C LEU A 168 7.24 -5.89 4.74
N ALA A 169 7.24 -5.54 3.45
CA ALA A 169 6.07 -4.94 2.80
C ALA A 169 5.92 -5.42 1.35
N SER A 170 4.67 -5.50 0.88
CA SER A 170 4.35 -5.70 -0.53
C SER A 170 4.64 -4.45 -1.37
N VAL A 171 5.15 -4.63 -2.60
CA VAL A 171 5.58 -3.54 -3.48
C VAL A 171 4.83 -3.58 -4.81
N GLY A 172 3.97 -2.56 -5.02
CA GLY A 172 3.39 -2.23 -6.31
C GLY A 172 4.08 -0.99 -6.91
N THR A 173 3.57 0.21 -6.63
CA THR A 173 4.16 1.48 -7.12
C THR A 173 5.41 1.92 -6.36
N GLY A 174 5.88 1.18 -5.36
CA GLY A 174 7.10 1.47 -4.62
C GLY A 174 6.98 2.49 -3.47
N GLY A 175 6.01 3.38 -3.48
CA GLY A 175 5.94 4.48 -2.51
C GLY A 175 5.85 4.07 -1.04
N THR A 176 5.28 2.90 -0.71
CA THR A 176 5.27 2.38 0.67
C THR A 176 6.69 1.99 1.10
N LEU A 177 7.39 1.25 0.24
CA LEU A 177 8.75 0.82 0.55
C LEU A 177 9.69 2.02 0.70
N LYS A 178 9.62 3.01 -0.22
CA LYS A 178 10.41 4.26 -0.13
C LYS A 178 10.16 4.99 1.19
N GLY A 179 8.89 5.12 1.60
CA GLY A 179 8.54 5.73 2.88
C GLY A 179 9.08 4.97 4.10
N LEU A 180 9.07 3.63 4.09
CA LEU A 180 9.64 2.82 5.16
C LEU A 180 11.16 2.96 5.24
N ILE A 181 11.87 2.91 4.10
CA ILE A 181 13.32 3.11 4.04
C ILE A 181 13.69 4.51 4.57
N LYS A 182 12.95 5.54 4.11
CA LYS A 182 13.10 6.89 4.63
C LYS A 182 12.89 6.93 6.15
N GLY A 183 11.83 6.31 6.65
CA GLY A 183 11.51 6.27 8.08
C GLY A 183 12.60 5.58 8.91
N VAL A 184 13.19 4.50 8.41
CA VAL A 184 14.36 3.84 9.04
C VAL A 184 15.53 4.80 9.13
N ALA A 185 15.86 5.49 8.03
CA ALA A 185 16.97 6.43 7.97
C ALA A 185 16.75 7.65 8.88
N ASP A 186 15.57 8.28 8.81
CA ASP A 186 15.23 9.48 9.59
C ASP A 186 15.26 9.24 11.11
N ASN A 187 15.00 7.99 11.55
CA ASN A 187 15.00 7.63 12.97
C ASN A 187 16.26 6.86 13.40
N ASN A 188 17.27 6.76 12.53
CA ASN A 188 18.54 6.06 12.79
C ASN A 188 18.33 4.62 13.28
N LEU A 189 17.38 3.88 12.69
CA LEU A 189 17.10 2.51 13.05
C LEU A 189 18.00 1.53 12.28
N ASN A 190 18.27 0.37 12.88
CA ASN A 190 19.05 -0.69 12.27
C ASN A 190 18.21 -1.67 11.45
N SER A 191 16.88 -1.47 11.38
CA SER A 191 15.96 -2.33 10.65
C SER A 191 16.28 -2.35 9.16
N LYS A 192 16.27 -3.53 8.53
CA LYS A 192 16.35 -3.66 7.08
C LYS A 192 14.94 -3.79 6.49
N VAL A 193 14.65 -3.01 5.45
CA VAL A 193 13.33 -3.02 4.80
C VAL A 193 13.34 -3.98 3.62
N HIS A 194 12.50 -5.01 3.65
CA HIS A 194 12.33 -6.00 2.58
C HIS A 194 11.07 -5.72 1.78
N GLY A 195 11.19 -5.57 0.47
CA GLY A 195 10.09 -5.35 -0.46
C GLY A 195 9.81 -6.59 -1.31
N ILE A 196 8.59 -7.13 -1.21
CA ILE A 196 8.13 -8.21 -2.09
C ILE A 196 7.46 -7.59 -3.32
N VAL A 197 8.14 -7.61 -4.45
CA VAL A 197 7.67 -6.99 -5.69
C VAL A 197 6.63 -7.89 -6.36
N VAL A 198 5.40 -7.40 -6.45
CA VAL A 198 4.27 -8.16 -7.00
C VAL A 198 4.11 -8.02 -8.52
N LEU A 199 4.99 -7.24 -9.15
CA LEU A 199 5.00 -6.96 -10.58
C LEU A 199 6.00 -7.89 -11.29
N LYS A 200 5.60 -8.49 -12.40
CA LYS A 200 6.51 -9.24 -13.26
C LYS A 200 7.29 -8.31 -14.17
N GLY A 201 8.60 -8.52 -14.33
CA GLY A 201 9.44 -7.71 -15.19
C GLY A 201 9.72 -6.30 -14.68
N ALA A 202 9.67 -6.13 -13.34
CA ALA A 202 9.87 -4.85 -12.68
C ALA A 202 11.30 -4.65 -12.14
N GLU A 203 12.29 -5.41 -12.65
CA GLU A 203 13.68 -5.39 -12.16
C GLU A 203 14.31 -4.00 -12.28
N LYS A 204 13.91 -3.22 -13.30
CA LYS A 204 14.31 -1.81 -13.45
C LYS A 204 13.91 -0.92 -12.27
N MET A 205 12.91 -1.36 -11.48
CA MET A 205 12.56 -0.67 -10.23
C MET A 205 13.77 -0.55 -9.28
N GLN A 206 14.74 -1.46 -9.35
CA GLN A 206 15.97 -1.36 -8.56
C GLN A 206 16.69 -0.01 -8.76
N GLU A 207 16.65 0.54 -9.98
CA GLU A 207 17.27 1.83 -10.30
C GLU A 207 16.64 3.00 -9.54
N GLU A 208 15.31 2.92 -9.28
CA GLU A 208 14.60 3.93 -8.51
C GLU A 208 15.00 4.00 -7.03
N TYR A 209 15.65 2.95 -6.53
CA TYR A 209 16.13 2.84 -5.15
C TYR A 209 17.64 3.09 -5.01
N ALA A 210 18.35 3.33 -6.11
CA ALA A 210 19.80 3.48 -6.10
C ALA A 210 20.31 4.66 -5.25
N HIS A 211 19.45 5.64 -4.96
CA HIS A 211 19.77 6.77 -4.09
C HIS A 211 19.68 6.46 -2.58
N PHE A 212 19.07 5.32 -2.20
CA PHE A 212 19.06 4.86 -0.82
C PHE A 212 20.31 4.03 -0.50
N ASN A 213 20.66 3.96 0.79
CA ASN A 213 21.72 3.07 1.25
C ASN A 213 21.36 1.62 0.91
N ALA A 214 22.20 0.95 0.12
CA ALA A 214 21.97 -0.43 -0.35
C ALA A 214 21.84 -1.45 0.80
N SER A 215 22.42 -1.20 1.96
CA SER A 215 22.28 -2.08 3.13
C SER A 215 20.93 -1.94 3.83
N ALA A 216 20.22 -0.82 3.63
CA ALA A 216 18.96 -0.52 4.32
C ALA A 216 17.75 -1.26 3.75
N TYR A 217 17.85 -1.82 2.55
CA TYR A 217 16.71 -2.48 1.90
C TYR A 217 17.11 -3.71 1.09
N GLN A 218 16.11 -4.52 0.75
CA GLN A 218 16.22 -5.65 -0.17
C GLN A 218 14.93 -5.79 -0.99
N LEU A 219 15.03 -5.89 -2.32
CA LEU A 219 13.90 -6.21 -3.19
C LEU A 219 13.93 -7.70 -3.56
N HIS A 220 12.75 -8.32 -3.51
CA HIS A 220 12.53 -9.71 -3.91
C HIS A 220 11.58 -9.74 -5.10
N PHE A 221 12.08 -10.13 -6.28
CA PHE A 221 11.33 -10.11 -7.54
C PHE A 221 10.69 -11.46 -7.89
N GLN A 222 11.09 -12.54 -7.24
CA GLN A 222 10.68 -13.91 -7.59
C GLN A 222 9.27 -14.31 -7.12
N PHE A 223 8.65 -13.53 -6.22
CA PHE A 223 7.39 -13.90 -5.58
C PHE A 223 6.15 -13.23 -6.19
N HIS A 224 6.23 -12.76 -7.43
CA HIS A 224 5.16 -12.00 -8.08
C HIS A 224 3.92 -12.84 -8.48
N GLY A 225 3.97 -14.17 -8.42
CA GLY A 225 2.82 -15.07 -8.71
C GLY A 225 2.23 -14.92 -10.13
N GLY A 226 3.09 -14.64 -11.13
CA GLY A 226 2.67 -14.39 -12.51
C GLY A 226 2.52 -12.91 -12.88
N GLY A 227 2.56 -11.98 -11.92
CA GLY A 227 2.49 -10.54 -12.10
C GLY A 227 1.31 -9.88 -11.38
N TYR A 228 1.07 -8.60 -11.70
CA TYR A 228 -0.01 -7.83 -11.07
C TYR A 228 -1.38 -8.49 -11.27
N ALA A 229 -2.14 -8.63 -10.20
CA ALA A 229 -3.46 -9.26 -10.17
C ALA A 229 -3.52 -10.69 -10.75
N LYS A 230 -2.37 -11.36 -10.95
CA LYS A 230 -2.29 -12.78 -11.28
C LYS A 230 -1.89 -13.56 -10.03
N HIS A 231 -2.39 -14.77 -9.93
CA HIS A 231 -2.11 -15.69 -8.83
C HIS A 231 -2.11 -17.14 -9.32
N THR A 232 -1.51 -18.02 -8.54
CA THR A 232 -1.48 -19.46 -8.80
C THR A 232 -2.47 -20.17 -7.88
N ALA A 233 -2.86 -21.39 -8.22
CA ALA A 233 -3.70 -22.22 -7.35
C ALA A 233 -3.04 -22.47 -5.98
N GLU A 234 -1.72 -22.55 -5.93
CA GLU A 234 -0.95 -22.67 -4.67
C GLU A 234 -1.12 -21.44 -3.78
N LEU A 235 -1.07 -20.23 -4.37
CA LEU A 235 -1.26 -18.97 -3.64
C LEU A 235 -2.70 -18.85 -3.10
N GLU A 236 -3.70 -19.30 -3.86
CA GLU A 236 -5.08 -19.35 -3.40
C GLU A 236 -5.27 -20.34 -2.24
N ALA A 237 -4.67 -21.54 -2.36
CA ALA A 237 -4.69 -22.53 -1.29
C ALA A 237 -4.01 -22.01 -0.02
N PHE A 238 -2.88 -21.32 -0.18
CA PHE A 238 -2.17 -20.63 0.90
C PHE A 238 -3.06 -19.58 1.57
N GLN A 239 -3.69 -18.68 0.79
CA GLN A 239 -4.58 -17.64 1.31
C GLN A 239 -5.70 -18.23 2.17
N LYS A 240 -6.38 -19.30 1.67
CA LYS A 240 -7.45 -19.98 2.40
C LYS A 240 -6.95 -20.60 3.70
N LYS A 241 -5.80 -21.29 3.64
CA LYS A 241 -5.16 -21.91 4.81
C LYS A 241 -4.81 -20.84 5.85
N PHE A 242 -4.15 -19.76 5.42
CA PHE A 242 -3.75 -18.67 6.30
C PHE A 242 -4.95 -18.03 7.00
N ALA A 243 -6.00 -17.70 6.23
CA ALA A 243 -7.21 -17.12 6.79
C ALA A 243 -7.90 -18.05 7.81
N SER A 244 -7.99 -19.35 7.51
CA SER A 244 -8.63 -20.33 8.41
C SER A 244 -7.83 -20.58 9.69
N GLN A 245 -6.52 -20.39 9.68
CA GLN A 245 -5.65 -20.61 10.84
C GLN A 245 -5.48 -19.36 11.71
N THR A 246 -5.50 -18.16 11.10
CA THR A 246 -5.15 -16.92 11.80
C THR A 246 -6.35 -15.96 11.96
N GLY A 247 -7.43 -16.16 11.21
CA GLY A 247 -8.53 -15.19 11.13
C GLY A 247 -8.18 -13.92 10.36
N VAL A 248 -7.01 -13.85 9.71
CA VAL A 248 -6.55 -12.70 8.95
C VAL A 248 -6.80 -12.92 7.45
N LEU A 249 -7.50 -11.99 6.82
CA LEU A 249 -7.73 -12.02 5.38
C LEU A 249 -6.56 -11.35 4.64
N LEU A 250 -6.08 -11.98 3.59
CA LEU A 250 -5.03 -11.45 2.71
C LEU A 250 -5.58 -11.33 1.29
N ASP A 251 -5.41 -10.18 0.63
CA ASP A 251 -5.72 -10.07 -0.79
C ASP A 251 -4.68 -10.81 -1.65
N LEU A 252 -5.12 -11.35 -2.80
CA LEU A 252 -4.25 -12.14 -3.71
C LEU A 252 -3.29 -11.28 -4.54
N VAL A 253 -3.49 -9.96 -4.57
CA VAL A 253 -2.64 -9.07 -5.39
C VAL A 253 -1.34 -8.72 -4.66
N TYR A 254 -1.43 -8.45 -3.34
CA TYR A 254 -0.35 -7.91 -2.53
C TYR A 254 -0.02 -8.79 -1.32
N GLU A 255 -0.95 -8.90 -0.38
CA GLU A 255 -0.65 -9.38 0.97
C GLU A 255 -0.44 -10.90 1.02
N ALA A 256 -1.20 -11.67 0.23
CA ALA A 256 -0.98 -13.12 0.15
C ALA A 256 0.40 -13.45 -0.46
N LYS A 257 0.84 -12.70 -1.48
CA LYS A 257 2.17 -12.86 -2.07
C LYS A 257 3.27 -12.53 -1.08
N MET A 258 3.09 -11.46 -0.32
CA MET A 258 4.05 -11.04 0.70
C MET A 258 4.19 -12.09 1.81
N MET A 259 3.08 -12.57 2.35
CA MET A 259 3.11 -13.57 3.41
C MET A 259 3.61 -14.93 2.92
N TRP A 260 3.23 -15.31 1.70
CA TRP A 260 3.76 -16.52 1.06
C TRP A 260 5.29 -16.43 0.84
N ALA A 261 5.78 -15.26 0.39
CA ALA A 261 7.20 -14.99 0.26
C ALA A 261 7.92 -15.08 1.61
N LEU A 262 7.34 -14.49 2.67
CA LEU A 262 7.92 -14.55 4.01
C LEU A 262 8.12 -15.99 4.48
N ILE A 263 7.09 -16.84 4.36
CA ILE A 263 7.19 -18.24 4.78
C ILE A 263 8.26 -18.97 3.97
N ASN A 264 8.32 -18.77 2.65
CA ASN A 264 9.35 -19.41 1.81
C ASN A 264 10.76 -18.94 2.17
N LEU A 265 10.97 -17.65 2.44
CA LEU A 265 12.25 -17.10 2.88
C LEU A 265 12.68 -17.70 4.23
N VAL A 266 11.75 -17.83 5.18
CA VAL A 266 12.03 -18.46 6.46
C VAL A 266 12.36 -19.95 6.29
N GLN A 267 11.60 -20.68 5.49
CA GLN A 267 11.85 -22.11 5.21
C GLN A 267 13.24 -22.35 4.59
N SER A 268 13.69 -21.43 3.74
CA SER A 268 14.99 -21.51 3.07
C SER A 268 16.18 -20.97 3.89
N ASP A 269 15.99 -20.78 5.19
CA ASP A 269 17.04 -20.26 6.11
C ASP A 269 17.60 -18.88 5.69
N TYR A 270 16.78 -18.06 5.00
CA TYR A 270 17.21 -16.72 4.58
C TYR A 270 17.43 -15.78 5.77
N PHE A 271 16.69 -15.95 6.84
CA PHE A 271 16.82 -15.18 8.08
C PHE A 271 17.53 -16.01 9.15
N LEU A 272 18.41 -15.37 9.89
CA LEU A 272 19.11 -16.03 10.99
C LEU A 272 18.17 -16.31 12.17
N PRO A 273 18.40 -17.39 12.96
CA PRO A 273 17.70 -17.59 14.22
C PRO A 273 17.82 -16.35 15.14
N GLY A 274 16.74 -16.01 15.82
CA GLY A 274 16.63 -14.81 16.65
C GLY A 274 16.11 -13.57 15.91
N THR A 275 16.07 -13.57 14.58
CA THR A 275 15.57 -12.42 13.79
C THR A 275 14.09 -12.13 14.12
N LYS A 276 13.80 -10.85 14.39
CA LYS A 276 12.44 -10.32 14.58
C LYS A 276 11.96 -9.61 13.33
N ILE A 277 10.89 -10.14 12.73
CA ILE A 277 10.34 -9.66 11.46
C ILE A 277 8.96 -9.06 11.70
N CYS A 278 8.74 -7.84 11.21
CA CYS A 278 7.42 -7.22 11.18
C CYS A 278 6.93 -7.11 9.74
N ALA A 279 5.91 -7.87 9.38
CA ALA A 279 5.23 -7.76 8.09
C ALA A 279 4.10 -6.73 8.18
N LEU A 280 4.00 -5.81 7.21
CA LEU A 280 2.93 -4.82 7.16
C LEU A 280 1.73 -5.36 6.39
N HIS A 281 0.60 -5.52 7.06
CA HIS A 281 -0.68 -5.80 6.39
C HIS A 281 -1.30 -4.49 5.89
N ASN A 282 -1.11 -4.19 4.62
CA ASN A 282 -1.48 -2.90 4.02
C ASN A 282 -2.96 -2.77 3.62
N GLY A 283 -3.84 -3.64 4.08
CA GLY A 283 -5.25 -3.62 3.77
C GLY A 283 -5.58 -4.31 2.46
N GLY A 284 -6.54 -3.79 1.69
CA GLY A 284 -6.97 -4.40 0.42
C GLY A 284 -8.16 -5.36 0.56
N ASN A 285 -8.73 -5.51 1.75
CA ASN A 285 -9.76 -6.50 2.05
C ASN A 285 -11.03 -6.35 1.19
N VAL A 286 -11.38 -5.12 0.75
CA VAL A 286 -12.51 -4.91 -0.18
C VAL A 286 -12.26 -5.56 -1.54
N GLY A 287 -11.00 -5.64 -1.98
CA GLY A 287 -10.62 -6.32 -3.21
C GLY A 287 -10.96 -7.82 -3.22
N ILE A 288 -10.99 -8.46 -2.05
CA ILE A 288 -11.34 -9.88 -1.90
C ILE A 288 -12.79 -10.14 -2.32
N LEU A 289 -13.69 -9.17 -2.10
CA LEU A 289 -15.11 -9.28 -2.49
C LEU A 289 -15.33 -9.14 -4.01
N SER A 290 -14.29 -8.83 -4.75
CA SER A 290 -14.34 -8.54 -6.19
C SER A 290 -13.63 -9.60 -7.03
N SER A 291 -13.05 -10.63 -6.39
CA SER A 291 -12.32 -11.74 -7.00
C SER A 291 -13.20 -12.96 -7.24
#